data_530def49c6ca9d3bf8a302e06a46414d
#
_entry.id   530def49c6ca9d3bf8a302e06a46414d
#
_cell.length_a   1.000
_cell.length_b   1.000
_cell.length_c   1.000
_cell.angle_alpha   90.00
_cell.angle_beta   90.00
_cell.angle_gamma   90.00
#
_symmetry.space_group_name_H-M   'P 1'
#
loop_
_entity.id
_entity.type
_entity.pdbx_description
1 polymer ?
#
loop_
_entity_poly.entity_id
_entity_poly.type
_entity_poly.pdbx_seq_one_letter_code
_entity_poly.pdbx_strand_id
1 'polypeptide(L)'
;MRDFIKYTLATITGIILASFLLFFLSTIVFFGLVSSTETEVVIRDNSVLRLKLNGELKDRVLSDDTFSFLLGKDQINYGLEDILDAINKATTNEQIKGIYIEAGNLSTSYSSLWEIREALSKFKKAGKFIISYADHYTQGLYYLASVSNKVILNPQGMIYWAGLSSNPIYFKDLLSKIGVEMQVFKVGTYKSAVEPYISNEMSNENKEQLTALLDNTWKNVLTSVSEDRKISVDSLNYLADRMLMFQPTETLLTNHVVDTLLYKTEVEALINNHLGVDTDKKMNYVSVNDMAKFKQKTPKDRSGNLLAVYYASGEIVDEAPTYSMQASDYIIGNKMVKELKKIEEDKHIKAVVLRVNSPGGSAYASEQIWKAVKDLKKKKPVIVSMGDYAASGGYYISSAADTILATPTTLTGSIGIFGMYPNTKEITQKIGIHIGSVKTNQFSDFGVIGRGLDKEEQALMQAHVNRGYDLFLARCAEGRKTTPNEIHKVAEGRVWTGEMAKELNLVDNLGGLEAAIQLAAEKAEIDAYTLMSYPEKESLLTTLLKSSNSSVIKAIIKQEPLFQIYNPIHLINHLKSGNLLQARLPLELNIK
;
A
#
# COMPACT_ATOMS: atom_id res chain seq x y z
N MET A 1 15.86 -41.04 52.98
CA MET A 1 14.79 -40.88 51.98
C MET A 1 13.79 -39.78 52.33
N ARG A 2 13.27 -39.70 53.54
CA ARG A 2 12.27 -38.67 53.96
C ARG A 2 12.84 -37.25 53.91
N ASP A 3 14.07 -37.02 54.34
CA ASP A 3 14.70 -35.71 54.33
C ASP A 3 15.12 -35.28 52.90
N PHE A 4 15.53 -36.20 52.09
CA PHE A 4 15.82 -35.93 50.66
C PHE A 4 14.58 -35.40 49.93
N ILE A 5 13.44 -36.09 50.08
CA ILE A 5 12.17 -35.65 49.48
C ILE A 5 11.74 -34.29 50.00
N LYS A 6 11.91 -34.02 51.32
CA LYS A 6 11.59 -32.74 51.93
C LYS A 6 12.42 -31.58 51.36
N TYR A 7 13.73 -31.76 51.22
CA TYR A 7 14.60 -30.74 50.63
C TYR A 7 14.37 -30.56 49.13
N THR A 8 14.12 -31.62 48.38
CA THR A 8 13.76 -31.55 46.98
C THR A 8 12.47 -30.78 46.73
N LEU A 9 11.41 -31.06 47.54
CA LEU A 9 10.16 -30.32 47.47
C LEU A 9 10.35 -28.84 47.84
N ALA A 10 11.12 -28.55 48.90
CA ALA A 10 11.41 -27.18 49.28
C ALA A 10 12.15 -26.39 48.18
N THR A 11 13.13 -27.03 47.53
CA THR A 11 13.89 -26.42 46.41
C THR A 11 12.98 -26.16 45.20
N ILE A 12 12.13 -27.13 44.80
CA ILE A 12 11.17 -26.97 43.72
C ILE A 12 10.20 -25.82 44.01
N THR A 13 9.66 -25.78 45.24
CA THR A 13 8.77 -24.68 45.66
C THR A 13 9.48 -23.33 45.65
N GLY A 14 10.75 -23.28 46.09
CA GLY A 14 11.59 -22.07 46.03
C GLY A 14 11.83 -21.58 44.59
N ILE A 15 12.13 -22.49 43.68
CA ILE A 15 12.32 -22.16 42.26
C ILE A 15 11.02 -21.64 41.64
N ILE A 16 9.89 -22.27 41.91
CA ILE A 16 8.58 -21.84 41.42
C ILE A 16 8.25 -20.43 41.95
N LEU A 17 8.43 -20.17 43.24
CA LEU A 17 8.21 -18.85 43.83
C LEU A 17 9.15 -17.79 43.27
N ALA A 18 10.42 -18.10 43.10
CA ALA A 18 11.41 -17.20 42.50
C ALA A 18 11.06 -16.89 41.01
N SER A 19 10.62 -17.89 40.24
CA SER A 19 10.18 -17.71 38.87
C SER A 19 8.93 -16.83 38.78
N PHE A 20 7.97 -17.02 39.71
CA PHE A 20 6.79 -16.17 39.80
C PHE A 20 7.14 -14.72 40.16
N LEU A 21 8.05 -14.53 41.10
CA LEU A 21 8.52 -13.19 41.51
C LEU A 21 9.25 -12.48 40.37
N LEU A 22 10.15 -13.18 39.64
CA LEU A 22 10.84 -12.66 38.49
C LEU A 22 9.87 -12.32 37.33
N PHE A 23 8.88 -13.16 37.08
CA PHE A 23 7.82 -12.91 36.12
C PHE A 23 7.00 -11.66 36.50
N PHE A 24 6.65 -11.51 37.78
CA PHE A 24 5.88 -10.35 38.26
C PHE A 24 6.70 -9.06 38.16
N LEU A 25 7.98 -9.09 38.56
CA LEU A 25 8.90 -7.97 38.41
C LEU A 25 9.13 -7.60 36.93
N SER A 26 9.34 -8.56 36.06
CA SER A 26 9.47 -8.31 34.62
C SER A 26 8.19 -7.72 34.03
N THR A 27 7.03 -8.15 34.51
CA THR A 27 5.73 -7.60 34.08
C THR A 27 5.56 -6.15 34.55
N ILE A 28 5.94 -5.81 35.80
CA ILE A 28 5.91 -4.44 36.30
C ILE A 28 6.86 -3.54 35.52
N VAL A 29 8.10 -4.00 35.27
CA VAL A 29 9.07 -3.26 34.45
C VAL A 29 8.56 -3.06 33.03
N PHE A 30 8.00 -4.10 32.42
CA PHE A 30 7.41 -4.03 31.09
C PHE A 30 6.23 -3.06 31.02
N PHE A 31 5.27 -3.13 31.97
CA PHE A 31 4.17 -2.17 32.05
C PHE A 31 4.65 -0.75 32.39
N GLY A 32 5.67 -0.61 33.24
CA GLY A 32 6.29 0.67 33.53
C GLY A 32 6.95 1.30 32.30
N LEU A 33 7.65 0.52 31.48
CA LEU A 33 8.24 0.96 30.21
C LEU A 33 7.16 1.32 29.19
N VAL A 34 6.10 0.53 29.07
CA VAL A 34 4.97 0.80 28.16
C VAL A 34 4.20 2.04 28.60
N SER A 35 3.94 2.24 29.89
CA SER A 35 3.27 3.45 30.40
C SER A 35 4.12 4.71 30.32
N SER A 36 5.45 4.61 30.34
CA SER A 36 6.34 5.77 30.21
C SER A 36 6.38 6.35 28.79
N THR A 37 5.79 5.68 27.80
CA THR A 37 5.72 6.17 26.41
C THR A 37 4.57 7.16 26.16
N GLU A 38 3.69 7.42 27.14
CA GLU A 38 2.59 8.42 27.04
C GLU A 38 2.99 9.83 27.50
N THR A 39 4.25 10.23 27.44
CA THR A 39 4.62 11.62 27.75
C THR A 39 4.03 12.53 26.68
N GLU A 40 3.18 13.48 27.11
CA GLU A 40 2.61 14.50 26.23
C GLU A 40 3.72 15.31 25.60
N VAL A 41 3.77 15.32 24.27
CA VAL A 41 4.80 16.05 23.50
C VAL A 41 4.48 17.53 23.55
N VAL A 42 5.41 18.33 24.07
CA VAL A 42 5.33 19.80 24.06
C VAL A 42 6.12 20.33 22.88
N ILE A 43 5.43 20.95 21.93
CA ILE A 43 6.06 21.62 20.80
C ILE A 43 6.60 22.98 21.27
N ARG A 44 7.87 23.27 20.97
CA ARG A 44 8.55 24.52 21.33
C ARG A 44 8.44 25.52 20.18
N ASP A 45 8.59 26.81 20.50
CA ASP A 45 8.67 27.84 19.48
C ASP A 45 9.86 27.61 18.53
N ASN A 46 9.71 28.01 17.28
CA ASN A 46 10.68 27.80 16.21
C ASN A 46 11.02 26.31 15.96
N SER A 47 10.03 25.42 16.18
CA SER A 47 10.17 24.02 15.84
C SER A 47 10.06 23.79 14.33
N VAL A 48 10.73 22.73 13.85
CA VAL A 48 10.70 22.26 12.46
C VAL A 48 10.26 20.81 12.43
N LEU A 49 9.20 20.51 11.66
CA LEU A 49 8.79 19.13 11.43
C LEU A 49 9.85 18.44 10.54
N ARG A 50 10.47 17.38 11.05
CA ARG A 50 11.45 16.59 10.29
C ARG A 50 10.80 15.36 9.72
N LEU A 51 10.77 15.27 8.39
CA LEU A 51 10.31 14.10 7.64
C LEU A 51 11.53 13.30 7.17
N LYS A 52 11.84 12.18 7.86
CA LYS A 52 12.85 11.23 7.41
C LYS A 52 12.20 10.19 6.53
N LEU A 53 12.50 10.19 5.23
CA LEU A 53 11.85 9.35 4.24
C LEU A 53 12.76 8.17 3.86
N ASN A 54 12.60 7.06 4.60
CA ASN A 54 13.34 5.81 4.39
C ASN A 54 12.41 4.60 4.54
N GLY A 55 12.75 3.48 3.88
CA GLY A 55 12.03 2.23 4.00
C GLY A 55 10.87 2.11 3.02
N GLU A 56 9.80 1.43 3.40
CA GLU A 56 8.60 1.22 2.59
C GLU A 56 7.44 2.05 3.14
N LEU A 57 6.79 2.84 2.29
CA LEU A 57 5.60 3.59 2.67
C LEU A 57 4.34 2.79 2.36
N LYS A 58 3.62 2.40 3.40
CA LYS A 58 2.27 1.80 3.32
C LYS A 58 1.22 2.86 3.63
N ASP A 59 -0.03 2.65 3.19
CA ASP A 59 -1.14 3.55 3.57
C ASP A 59 -1.26 3.70 5.09
N ARG A 60 -1.08 2.58 5.81
CA ARG A 60 -1.21 2.51 7.27
C ARG A 60 -0.31 1.43 7.87
N VAL A 61 0.29 1.72 9.01
CA VAL A 61 1.03 0.73 9.81
C VAL A 61 0.11 0.21 10.91
N LEU A 62 -0.12 -1.11 10.94
CA LEU A 62 -1.04 -1.77 11.89
C LEU A 62 -0.34 -2.27 13.16
N SER A 63 0.97 -2.47 13.13
CA SER A 63 1.75 -2.94 14.29
C SER A 63 2.34 -1.78 15.08
N ASP A 64 2.26 -1.84 16.40
CA ASP A 64 3.00 -0.92 17.27
C ASP A 64 4.52 -1.10 17.05
N ASP A 65 5.21 -0.01 16.69
CA ASP A 65 6.66 0.04 16.43
C ASP A 65 7.54 -0.34 17.64
N THR A 66 6.94 -0.48 18.82
CA THR A 66 7.66 -0.83 20.05
C THR A 66 8.45 -2.13 19.93
N PHE A 67 7.96 -3.10 19.15
CA PHE A 67 8.67 -4.36 18.93
C PHE A 67 9.80 -4.24 17.91
N SER A 68 9.64 -3.42 16.88
CA SER A 68 10.68 -3.11 15.90
C SER A 68 11.81 -2.32 16.54
N PHE A 69 11.51 -1.41 17.45
CA PHE A 69 12.48 -0.67 18.27
C PHE A 69 13.28 -1.61 19.19
N LEU A 70 12.62 -2.56 19.86
CA LEU A 70 13.29 -3.57 20.70
C LEU A 70 14.23 -4.50 19.91
N LEU A 71 13.96 -4.71 18.62
CA LEU A 71 14.80 -5.50 17.71
C LEU A 71 15.94 -4.69 17.07
N GLY A 72 16.14 -3.42 17.43
CA GLY A 72 17.20 -2.57 16.92
C GLY A 72 17.10 -2.25 15.43
N LYS A 73 15.90 -2.31 14.85
CA LYS A 73 15.66 -1.95 13.44
C LYS A 73 15.45 -0.44 13.36
N ASP A 74 16.43 0.28 12.84
CA ASP A 74 16.35 1.72 12.52
C ASP A 74 15.42 2.04 11.31
N GLN A 75 14.72 1.05 10.78
CA GLN A 75 13.74 1.25 9.70
C GLN A 75 12.44 1.75 10.31
N ILE A 76 12.21 3.03 10.12
CA ILE A 76 10.98 3.70 10.56
C ILE A 76 9.92 3.40 9.49
N ASN A 77 8.96 2.55 9.82
CA ASN A 77 7.77 2.32 9.00
C ASN A 77 6.73 3.41 9.35
N TYR A 78 6.64 4.45 8.52
CA TYR A 78 5.56 5.42 8.59
C TYR A 78 4.42 4.97 7.69
N GLY A 79 3.19 5.08 8.19
CA GLY A 79 2.01 5.08 7.34
C GLY A 79 1.86 6.41 6.60
N LEU A 80 1.31 6.39 5.41
CA LEU A 80 0.92 7.61 4.69
C LEU A 80 -0.03 8.45 5.56
N GLU A 81 -0.97 7.80 6.29
CA GLU A 81 -1.89 8.48 7.22
C GLU A 81 -1.14 9.30 8.27
N ASP A 82 -0.01 8.75 8.81
CA ASP A 82 0.76 9.41 9.87
C ASP A 82 1.51 10.63 9.34
N ILE A 83 2.05 10.54 8.11
CA ILE A 83 2.74 11.66 7.44
C ILE A 83 1.75 12.78 7.12
N LEU A 84 0.59 12.44 6.56
CA LEU A 84 -0.44 13.42 6.21
C LEU A 84 -1.00 14.11 7.47
N ASP A 85 -1.29 13.36 8.53
CA ASP A 85 -1.73 13.92 9.83
C ASP A 85 -0.66 14.86 10.43
N ALA A 86 0.62 14.44 10.41
CA ALA A 86 1.72 15.27 10.91
C ALA A 86 1.85 16.59 10.14
N ILE A 87 1.78 16.57 8.81
CA ILE A 87 1.84 17.78 7.99
C ILE A 87 0.62 18.67 8.25
N ASN A 88 -0.59 18.10 8.33
CA ASN A 88 -1.83 18.87 8.57
C ASN A 88 -1.81 19.53 9.95
N LYS A 89 -1.42 18.82 11.01
CA LYS A 89 -1.22 19.39 12.35
C LYS A 89 -0.15 20.48 12.35
N ALA A 90 0.97 20.26 11.65
CA ALA A 90 2.05 21.25 11.53
C ALA A 90 1.59 22.51 10.77
N THR A 91 0.68 22.37 9.80
CA THR A 91 0.14 23.49 9.02
C THR A 91 -0.58 24.50 9.90
N THR A 92 -1.36 24.02 10.86
CA THR A 92 -2.16 24.86 11.76
C THR A 92 -1.46 25.25 13.06
N ASN A 93 -0.37 24.59 13.44
CA ASN A 93 0.38 24.85 14.67
C ASN A 93 1.36 26.03 14.46
N GLU A 94 1.16 27.14 15.20
CA GLU A 94 1.96 28.35 15.08
C GLU A 94 3.43 28.19 15.55
N GLN A 95 3.72 27.21 16.40
CA GLN A 95 5.07 26.96 16.92
C GLN A 95 5.96 26.25 15.89
N ILE A 96 5.35 25.55 14.91
CA ILE A 96 6.08 24.91 13.82
C ILE A 96 6.19 25.91 12.66
N LYS A 97 7.43 26.29 12.33
CA LYS A 97 7.73 27.32 11.33
C LYS A 97 8.03 26.73 9.95
N GLY A 98 8.50 25.49 9.89
CA GLY A 98 8.90 24.87 8.63
C GLY A 98 8.88 23.35 8.68
N ILE A 99 9.10 22.76 7.50
CA ILE A 99 9.33 21.33 7.32
C ILE A 99 10.74 21.12 6.77
N TYR A 100 11.47 20.17 7.34
CA TYR A 100 12.73 19.66 6.83
C TYR A 100 12.54 18.24 6.31
N ILE A 101 12.65 18.07 4.98
CA ILE A 101 12.59 16.78 4.32
C ILE A 101 14.01 16.22 4.22
N GLU A 102 14.28 15.17 4.95
CA GLU A 102 15.52 14.39 4.83
C GLU A 102 15.20 13.19 3.93
N ALA A 103 15.51 13.34 2.65
CA ALA A 103 15.26 12.30 1.66
C ALA A 103 16.33 11.22 1.75
N GLY A 104 15.91 9.98 1.95
CA GLY A 104 16.76 8.80 1.99
C GLY A 104 16.42 7.83 0.86
N ASN A 105 16.16 6.56 1.22
CA ASN A 105 15.72 5.54 0.27
C ASN A 105 14.30 5.08 0.64
N LEU A 106 13.30 5.70 0.01
CA LEU A 106 11.88 5.40 0.23
C LEU A 106 11.33 4.63 -0.96
N SER A 107 10.79 3.44 -0.70
CA SER A 107 9.99 2.67 -1.67
C SER A 107 8.53 3.09 -1.55
N THR A 108 7.98 3.68 -2.60
CA THR A 108 6.59 4.17 -2.64
C THR A 108 6.16 4.42 -4.08
N SER A 109 4.87 4.70 -4.28
CA SER A 109 4.31 5.05 -5.59
C SER A 109 4.24 6.56 -5.81
N TYR A 110 4.05 6.98 -7.08
CA TYR A 110 3.76 8.38 -7.40
C TYR A 110 2.39 8.83 -6.87
N SER A 111 1.45 7.92 -6.68
CA SER A 111 0.15 8.22 -6.08
C SER A 111 0.31 8.67 -4.61
N SER A 112 1.03 7.89 -3.80
CA SER A 112 1.30 8.25 -2.40
C SER A 112 2.16 9.52 -2.30
N LEU A 113 3.16 9.69 -3.17
CA LEU A 113 3.99 10.91 -3.23
C LEU A 113 3.15 12.13 -3.61
N TRP A 114 2.17 11.99 -4.51
CA TRP A 114 1.27 13.06 -4.90
C TRP A 114 0.44 13.55 -3.70
N GLU A 115 -0.10 12.65 -2.87
CA GLU A 115 -0.85 13.03 -1.66
C GLU A 115 0.03 13.80 -0.66
N ILE A 116 1.28 13.36 -0.45
CA ILE A 116 2.24 14.09 0.41
C ILE A 116 2.55 15.48 -0.20
N ARG A 117 2.74 15.57 -1.53
CA ARG A 117 2.98 16.86 -2.20
C ARG A 117 1.82 17.82 -2.03
N GLU A 118 0.58 17.35 -2.14
CA GLU A 118 -0.61 18.18 -1.92
C GLU A 118 -0.65 18.73 -0.49
N ALA A 119 -0.35 17.90 0.52
CA ALA A 119 -0.24 18.34 1.90
C ALA A 119 0.89 19.36 2.11
N LEU A 120 2.07 19.13 1.52
CA LEU A 120 3.20 20.06 1.54
C LEU A 120 2.87 21.39 0.84
N SER A 121 2.14 21.35 -0.28
CA SER A 121 1.69 22.54 -0.99
C SER A 121 0.75 23.39 -0.14
N LYS A 122 -0.18 22.75 0.59
CA LYS A 122 -1.05 23.44 1.57
C LYS A 122 -0.24 24.07 2.69
N PHE A 123 0.75 23.34 3.23
CA PHE A 123 1.65 23.86 4.26
C PHE A 123 2.44 25.09 3.77
N LYS A 124 2.95 25.06 2.55
CA LYS A 124 3.65 26.18 1.92
C LYS A 124 2.72 27.40 1.70
N LYS A 125 1.47 27.14 1.26
CA LYS A 125 0.44 28.19 1.11
C LYS A 125 0.05 28.85 2.43
N ALA A 126 0.22 28.17 3.56
CA ALA A 126 0.04 28.73 4.91
C ALA A 126 1.21 29.67 5.33
N GLY A 127 2.14 29.99 4.43
CA GLY A 127 3.25 30.93 4.67
C GLY A 127 4.45 30.31 5.39
N LYS A 128 4.54 28.99 5.47
CA LYS A 128 5.62 28.27 6.14
C LYS A 128 6.63 27.71 5.12
N PHE A 129 7.90 27.57 5.51
CA PHE A 129 8.94 27.12 4.59
C PHE A 129 9.11 25.60 4.58
N ILE A 130 9.60 25.09 3.44
CA ILE A 130 10.00 23.69 3.26
C ILE A 130 11.43 23.68 2.72
N ILE A 131 12.30 22.93 3.37
CA ILE A 131 13.69 22.70 2.94
C ILE A 131 13.87 21.20 2.79
N SER A 132 14.43 20.78 1.64
CA SER A 132 14.74 19.37 1.36
C SER A 132 16.24 19.17 1.22
N TYR A 133 16.73 18.05 1.75
CA TYR A 133 18.11 17.62 1.62
C TYR A 133 18.20 16.13 1.30
N ALA A 134 19.14 15.78 0.43
CA ALA A 134 19.56 14.40 0.19
C ALA A 134 21.05 14.30 -0.07
N ASP A 135 21.64 13.15 0.31
CA ASP A 135 22.91 12.71 -0.27
C ASP A 135 22.70 12.22 -1.70
N HIS A 136 21.59 11.50 -1.94
CA HIS A 136 21.16 11.05 -3.26
C HIS A 136 19.64 11.13 -3.36
N TYR A 137 19.12 11.77 -4.40
CA TYR A 137 17.68 11.75 -4.68
C TYR A 137 17.35 10.62 -5.65
N THR A 138 16.42 9.74 -5.24
CA THR A 138 15.67 8.93 -6.21
C THR A 138 14.72 9.83 -7.01
N GLN A 139 14.28 9.41 -8.18
CA GLN A 139 13.36 10.18 -9.01
C GLN A 139 12.06 10.56 -8.29
N GLY A 140 11.47 9.60 -7.55
CA GLY A 140 10.28 9.86 -6.75
C GLY A 140 10.52 10.85 -5.62
N LEU A 141 11.66 10.76 -4.91
CA LEU A 141 11.98 11.71 -3.85
C LEU A 141 12.37 13.08 -4.38
N TYR A 142 12.96 13.17 -5.58
CA TYR A 142 13.17 14.46 -6.24
C TYR A 142 11.83 15.09 -6.66
N TYR A 143 10.92 14.29 -7.21
CA TYR A 143 9.54 14.72 -7.47
C TYR A 143 8.86 15.29 -6.22
N LEU A 144 9.04 14.63 -5.06
CA LEU A 144 8.52 15.15 -3.78
C LEU A 144 9.24 16.42 -3.34
N ALA A 145 10.59 16.44 -3.40
CA ALA A 145 11.41 17.55 -2.94
C ALA A 145 11.23 18.81 -3.76
N SER A 146 10.83 18.70 -5.04
CA SER A 146 10.68 19.84 -5.95
C SER A 146 9.68 20.90 -5.45
N VAL A 147 8.70 20.52 -4.61
CA VAL A 147 7.74 21.48 -3.99
C VAL A 147 8.40 22.41 -2.97
N SER A 148 9.61 22.09 -2.48
CA SER A 148 10.29 22.82 -1.41
C SER A 148 10.67 24.25 -1.85
N ASN A 149 10.82 25.13 -0.86
CA ASN A 149 11.37 26.45 -1.09
C ASN A 149 12.86 26.38 -1.44
N LYS A 150 13.55 25.36 -0.92
CA LYS A 150 14.97 25.11 -1.21
C LYS A 150 15.24 23.61 -1.30
N VAL A 151 15.77 23.17 -2.42
CA VAL A 151 16.24 21.80 -2.68
C VAL A 151 17.74 21.77 -2.58
N ILE A 152 18.28 21.01 -1.62
CA ILE A 152 19.69 20.92 -1.30
C ILE A 152 20.18 19.52 -1.64
N LEU A 153 21.35 19.44 -2.28
CA LEU A 153 22.03 18.19 -2.57
C LEU A 153 23.43 18.20 -1.93
N ASN A 154 23.90 17.03 -1.51
CA ASN A 154 25.29 16.85 -1.11
C ASN A 154 26.23 17.24 -2.26
N PRO A 155 27.37 17.92 -2.02
CA PRO A 155 28.33 18.29 -3.08
C PRO A 155 28.86 17.12 -3.91
N GLN A 156 28.86 15.90 -3.35
CA GLN A 156 29.21 14.66 -4.06
C GLN A 156 27.97 13.77 -4.30
N GLY A 157 26.79 14.36 -4.22
CA GLY A 157 25.53 13.66 -4.37
C GLY A 157 25.14 13.45 -5.84
N MET A 158 24.00 12.76 -6.03
CA MET A 158 23.45 12.54 -7.38
C MET A 158 21.93 12.58 -7.34
N ILE A 159 21.33 12.83 -8.51
CA ILE A 159 19.88 12.73 -8.71
C ILE A 159 19.63 11.69 -9.78
N TYR A 160 18.89 10.63 -9.45
CA TYR A 160 18.37 9.71 -10.45
C TYR A 160 17.15 10.35 -11.11
N TRP A 161 17.30 10.70 -12.40
CA TRP A 161 16.25 11.30 -13.22
C TRP A 161 16.39 10.76 -14.63
N ALA A 162 15.60 9.73 -14.98
CA ALA A 162 15.80 8.95 -16.21
C ALA A 162 14.48 8.52 -16.88
N GLY A 163 13.32 8.98 -16.37
CA GLY A 163 12.01 8.56 -16.86
C GLY A 163 11.55 7.24 -16.28
N LEU A 164 10.55 6.63 -16.91
CA LEU A 164 9.90 5.41 -16.45
C LEU A 164 10.06 4.28 -17.45
N SER A 165 10.22 3.05 -16.96
CA SER A 165 10.23 1.85 -17.80
C SER A 165 9.47 0.71 -17.13
N SER A 166 8.98 -0.24 -17.93
CA SER A 166 8.39 -1.48 -17.47
C SER A 166 9.07 -2.65 -18.18
N ASN A 167 9.63 -3.57 -17.41
CA ASN A 167 10.42 -4.70 -17.91
C ASN A 167 9.86 -6.02 -17.36
N PRO A 168 8.70 -6.51 -17.87
CA PRO A 168 8.10 -7.76 -17.39
C PRO A 168 8.97 -8.96 -17.76
N ILE A 169 8.99 -9.96 -16.90
CA ILE A 169 9.74 -11.21 -17.08
C ILE A 169 8.77 -12.30 -17.52
N TYR A 170 9.19 -13.12 -18.50
CA TYR A 170 8.38 -14.19 -19.08
C TYR A 170 8.94 -15.55 -18.70
N PHE A 171 8.07 -16.47 -18.27
CA PHE A 171 8.45 -17.77 -17.72
C PHE A 171 7.99 -18.98 -18.56
N LYS A 172 7.33 -18.75 -19.71
CA LYS A 172 6.78 -19.81 -20.56
C LYS A 172 7.81 -20.90 -20.87
N ASP A 173 8.99 -20.51 -21.37
CA ASP A 173 10.03 -21.47 -21.74
C ASP A 173 10.64 -22.19 -20.53
N LEU A 174 10.79 -21.47 -19.39
CA LEU A 174 11.22 -22.08 -18.14
C LEU A 174 10.25 -23.16 -17.69
N LEU A 175 8.94 -22.84 -17.67
CA LEU A 175 7.89 -23.76 -17.30
C LEU A 175 7.85 -24.98 -18.22
N SER A 176 7.94 -24.77 -19.54
CA SER A 176 8.02 -25.85 -20.52
C SER A 176 9.21 -26.76 -20.29
N LYS A 177 10.42 -26.23 -20.03
CA LYS A 177 11.63 -27.02 -19.76
C LYS A 177 11.48 -27.92 -18.53
N ILE A 178 10.82 -27.45 -17.48
CA ILE A 178 10.55 -28.28 -16.29
C ILE A 178 9.35 -29.21 -16.48
N GLY A 179 8.58 -29.10 -17.56
CA GLY A 179 7.42 -29.95 -17.85
C GLY A 179 6.12 -29.46 -17.21
N VAL A 180 5.97 -28.14 -17.09
CA VAL A 180 4.74 -27.47 -16.65
C VAL A 180 4.19 -26.63 -17.79
N GLU A 181 2.90 -26.80 -18.11
CA GLU A 181 2.15 -25.98 -19.08
C GLU A 181 1.02 -25.25 -18.35
N MET A 182 0.87 -23.95 -18.58
CA MET A 182 -0.22 -23.19 -17.98
C MET A 182 -1.42 -23.14 -18.93
N GLN A 183 -2.54 -23.71 -18.52
CA GLN A 183 -3.83 -23.60 -19.19
C GLN A 183 -4.54 -22.34 -18.67
N VAL A 184 -4.77 -21.39 -19.57
CA VAL A 184 -5.29 -20.05 -19.24
C VAL A 184 -6.68 -19.86 -19.81
N PHE A 185 -7.58 -19.37 -18.98
CA PHE A 185 -8.95 -18.99 -19.29
C PHE A 185 -9.12 -17.51 -18.96
N LYS A 186 -9.31 -16.66 -19.96
CA LYS A 186 -9.41 -15.21 -19.73
C LYS A 186 -10.49 -14.58 -20.60
N VAL A 187 -11.00 -13.45 -20.14
CA VAL A 187 -11.78 -12.51 -20.93
C VAL A 187 -11.15 -11.14 -20.84
N GLY A 188 -11.03 -10.50 -21.99
CA GLY A 188 -10.48 -9.18 -22.14
C GLY A 188 -9.11 -9.18 -22.84
N THR A 189 -9.03 -8.37 -23.87
CA THR A 189 -7.87 -8.23 -24.77
C THR A 189 -6.63 -7.73 -24.02
N TYR A 190 -6.82 -6.81 -23.05
CA TYR A 190 -5.77 -6.19 -22.25
C TYR A 190 -5.48 -6.90 -20.92
N LYS A 191 -6.13 -8.05 -20.61
CA LYS A 191 -5.88 -8.80 -19.36
C LYS A 191 -4.55 -9.56 -19.47
N SER A 192 -3.44 -8.84 -19.33
CA SER A 192 -2.06 -9.30 -19.55
C SER A 192 -1.42 -9.99 -18.32
N ALA A 193 -2.11 -10.08 -17.16
CA ALA A 193 -1.58 -10.75 -15.96
C ALA A 193 -1.10 -12.19 -16.20
N VAL A 194 -1.61 -12.87 -17.21
CA VAL A 194 -1.29 -14.26 -17.56
C VAL A 194 -0.19 -14.38 -18.61
N GLU A 195 0.15 -13.31 -19.32
CA GLU A 195 1.15 -13.32 -20.40
C GLU A 195 2.52 -13.89 -19.98
N PRO A 196 3.05 -13.56 -18.78
CA PRO A 196 4.32 -14.10 -18.32
C PRO A 196 4.40 -15.63 -18.33
N TYR A 197 3.27 -16.31 -18.25
CA TYR A 197 3.20 -17.77 -18.16
C TYR A 197 2.91 -18.47 -19.49
N ILE A 198 2.41 -17.75 -20.50
CA ILE A 198 1.97 -18.31 -21.78
C ILE A 198 2.65 -17.71 -23.01
N SER A 199 3.45 -16.66 -22.83
CA SER A 199 4.17 -15.96 -23.89
C SER A 199 5.64 -15.80 -23.49
N ASN A 200 6.51 -15.56 -24.49
CA ASN A 200 7.90 -15.19 -24.30
C ASN A 200 8.15 -13.69 -24.54
N GLU A 201 7.13 -12.97 -24.96
CA GLU A 201 7.19 -11.53 -25.24
C GLU A 201 5.86 -10.86 -24.91
N MET A 202 5.90 -9.55 -24.82
CA MET A 202 4.76 -8.70 -24.57
C MET A 202 3.87 -8.60 -25.81
N SER A 203 2.55 -8.77 -25.64
CA SER A 203 1.58 -8.52 -26.71
C SER A 203 1.56 -7.04 -27.12
N ASN A 204 1.03 -6.75 -28.30
CA ASN A 204 0.89 -5.37 -28.76
C ASN A 204 -0.07 -4.57 -27.88
N GLU A 205 -1.15 -5.20 -27.44
CA GLU A 205 -2.15 -4.60 -26.57
C GLU A 205 -1.55 -4.26 -25.19
N ASN A 206 -0.70 -5.15 -24.66
CA ASN A 206 0.01 -4.88 -23.42
C ASN A 206 1.07 -3.78 -23.58
N LYS A 207 1.76 -3.72 -24.70
CA LYS A 207 2.68 -2.60 -25.02
C LYS A 207 1.92 -1.28 -25.10
N GLU A 208 0.77 -1.25 -25.78
CA GLU A 208 -0.08 -0.06 -25.88
C GLU A 208 -0.51 0.46 -24.50
N GLN A 209 -1.09 -0.43 -23.66
CA GLN A 209 -1.56 0.01 -22.34
C GLN A 209 -0.41 0.46 -21.43
N LEU A 210 0.73 -0.24 -21.45
CA LEU A 210 1.89 0.14 -20.64
C LEU A 210 2.48 1.47 -21.07
N THR A 211 2.61 1.69 -22.39
CA THR A 211 3.07 2.97 -22.94
C THR A 211 2.14 4.10 -22.46
N ALA A 212 0.82 3.93 -22.61
CA ALA A 212 -0.14 4.94 -22.16
C ALA A 212 -0.05 5.23 -20.66
N LEU A 213 0.14 4.20 -19.83
CA LEU A 213 0.29 4.36 -18.37
C LEU A 213 1.58 5.10 -18.01
N LEU A 214 2.71 4.70 -18.61
CA LEU A 214 4.02 5.32 -18.35
C LEU A 214 4.04 6.77 -18.82
N ASP A 215 3.55 7.04 -20.02
CA ASP A 215 3.50 8.40 -20.60
C ASP A 215 2.62 9.33 -19.76
N ASN A 216 1.44 8.87 -19.35
CA ASN A 216 0.55 9.67 -18.50
C ASN A 216 1.17 9.94 -17.14
N THR A 217 1.75 8.92 -16.49
CA THR A 217 2.42 9.08 -15.20
C THR A 217 3.60 10.04 -15.31
N TRP A 218 4.45 9.85 -16.34
CA TRP A 218 5.62 10.70 -16.56
C TRP A 218 5.24 12.16 -16.85
N LYS A 219 4.21 12.39 -17.67
CA LYS A 219 3.64 13.71 -17.93
C LYS A 219 3.21 14.40 -16.63
N ASN A 220 2.52 13.71 -15.73
CA ASN A 220 2.10 14.24 -14.43
C ASN A 220 3.31 14.63 -13.57
N VAL A 221 4.35 13.80 -13.54
CA VAL A 221 5.61 14.08 -12.81
C VAL A 221 6.29 15.31 -13.38
N LEU A 222 6.48 15.36 -14.71
CA LEU A 222 7.14 16.48 -15.39
C LEU A 222 6.40 17.80 -15.17
N THR A 223 5.07 17.80 -15.32
CA THR A 223 4.23 18.99 -15.14
C THR A 223 4.40 19.53 -13.72
N SER A 224 4.30 18.68 -12.71
CA SER A 224 4.45 19.11 -11.32
C SER A 224 5.85 19.67 -11.01
N VAL A 225 6.90 19.01 -11.48
CA VAL A 225 8.28 19.49 -11.28
C VAL A 225 8.53 20.77 -12.06
N SER A 226 8.01 20.89 -13.29
CA SER A 226 8.11 22.08 -14.12
C SER A 226 7.47 23.29 -13.44
N GLU A 227 6.28 23.11 -12.89
CA GLU A 227 5.55 24.17 -12.17
C GLU A 227 6.30 24.65 -10.91
N ASP A 228 6.86 23.74 -10.14
CA ASP A 228 7.55 24.08 -8.89
C ASP A 228 8.97 24.64 -9.11
N ARG A 229 9.73 24.05 -10.00
CA ARG A 229 11.14 24.41 -10.26
C ARG A 229 11.31 25.47 -11.35
N LYS A 230 10.24 25.83 -12.08
CA LYS A 230 10.27 26.76 -13.21
C LYS A 230 11.22 26.31 -14.32
N ILE A 231 11.34 25.00 -14.52
CA ILE A 231 12.08 24.36 -15.60
C ILE A 231 11.08 23.86 -16.62
N SER A 232 11.28 24.09 -17.91
CA SER A 232 10.35 23.62 -18.93
C SER A 232 10.27 22.08 -18.98
N VAL A 233 9.12 21.53 -19.37
CA VAL A 233 8.92 20.09 -19.54
C VAL A 233 9.95 19.51 -20.52
N ASP A 234 10.21 20.22 -21.63
CA ASP A 234 11.22 19.80 -22.62
C ASP A 234 12.62 19.73 -22.02
N SER A 235 12.99 20.71 -21.18
CA SER A 235 14.28 20.71 -20.49
C SER A 235 14.38 19.55 -19.50
N LEU A 236 13.30 19.24 -18.76
CA LEU A 236 13.27 18.11 -17.83
C LEU A 236 13.39 16.76 -18.57
N ASN A 237 12.74 16.60 -19.73
CA ASN A 237 12.91 15.42 -20.58
C ASN A 237 14.34 15.33 -21.14
N TYR A 238 14.89 16.44 -21.65
CA TYR A 238 16.27 16.46 -22.11
C TYR A 238 17.26 16.06 -21.03
N LEU A 239 17.05 16.50 -19.78
CA LEU A 239 17.89 16.12 -18.65
C LEU A 239 17.73 14.62 -18.31
N ALA A 240 16.53 14.05 -18.44
CA ALA A 240 16.31 12.62 -18.24
C ALA A 240 17.10 11.77 -19.24
N ASP A 241 17.11 12.16 -20.52
CA ASP A 241 17.84 11.48 -21.59
C ASP A 241 19.37 11.58 -21.45
N ARG A 242 19.86 12.48 -20.60
CA ARG A 242 21.30 12.65 -20.34
C ARG A 242 21.81 11.96 -19.08
N MET A 243 21.00 11.14 -18.44
CA MET A 243 21.40 10.39 -17.23
C MET A 243 22.02 11.31 -16.17
N LEU A 244 21.22 12.21 -15.58
CA LEU A 244 21.68 13.22 -14.62
C LEU A 244 22.58 12.68 -13.51
N MET A 245 22.37 11.43 -13.08
CA MET A 245 23.17 10.81 -12.02
C MET A 245 24.67 10.70 -12.34
N PHE A 246 25.06 10.79 -13.61
CA PHE A 246 26.46 10.75 -14.05
C PHE A 246 26.99 12.12 -14.47
N GLN A 247 26.21 13.19 -14.31
CA GLN A 247 26.63 14.54 -14.61
C GLN A 247 27.27 15.19 -13.37
N PRO A 248 28.21 16.15 -13.56
CA PRO A 248 28.73 16.94 -12.45
C PRO A 248 27.61 17.66 -11.70
N THR A 249 27.75 17.79 -10.38
CA THR A 249 26.74 18.44 -9.53
C THR A 249 26.51 19.91 -9.89
N GLU A 250 27.51 20.59 -10.48
CA GLU A 250 27.40 21.94 -11.00
C GLU A 250 26.37 22.05 -12.14
N THR A 251 26.20 20.98 -12.90
CA THR A 251 25.15 20.89 -13.95
C THR A 251 23.75 20.98 -13.33
N LEU A 252 23.56 20.41 -12.15
CA LEU A 252 22.28 20.45 -11.43
C LEU A 252 21.96 21.87 -10.92
N LEU A 253 22.97 22.61 -10.45
CA LEU A 253 22.83 24.03 -10.08
C LEU A 253 22.52 24.91 -11.28
N THR A 254 23.30 24.77 -12.37
CA THR A 254 23.16 25.58 -13.59
C THR A 254 21.79 25.41 -14.25
N ASN A 255 21.22 24.20 -14.17
CA ASN A 255 19.88 23.91 -14.70
C ASN A 255 18.77 24.13 -13.66
N HIS A 256 19.05 24.71 -12.50
CA HIS A 256 18.08 24.97 -11.43
C HIS A 256 17.37 23.70 -10.90
N VAL A 257 17.96 22.52 -11.11
CA VAL A 257 17.45 21.25 -10.55
C VAL A 257 17.56 21.27 -9.03
N VAL A 258 18.67 21.79 -8.51
CA VAL A 258 18.86 22.08 -7.07
C VAL A 258 19.22 23.55 -6.87
N ASP A 259 18.99 24.05 -5.64
CA ASP A 259 19.24 25.46 -5.28
C ASP A 259 20.62 25.68 -4.67
N THR A 260 21.20 24.66 -4.04
CA THR A 260 22.52 24.75 -3.41
C THR A 260 23.09 23.37 -3.12
N LEU A 261 24.42 23.33 -2.97
CA LEU A 261 25.17 22.13 -2.59
C LEU A 261 25.71 22.35 -1.17
N LEU A 262 25.33 21.50 -0.21
CA LEU A 262 25.79 21.55 1.17
C LEU A 262 26.03 20.12 1.70
N TYR A 263 26.98 19.99 2.61
CA TYR A 263 27.05 18.79 3.42
C TYR A 263 25.94 18.79 4.47
N LYS A 264 25.51 17.60 4.88
CA LYS A 264 24.41 17.43 5.84
C LYS A 264 24.60 18.23 7.14
N THR A 265 25.86 18.36 7.60
CA THR A 265 26.20 19.09 8.80
C THR A 265 25.96 20.60 8.70
N GLU A 266 25.88 21.15 7.49
CA GLU A 266 25.65 22.58 7.24
C GLU A 266 24.19 22.96 7.13
N VAL A 267 23.31 21.95 6.94
CA VAL A 267 21.87 22.17 6.71
C VAL A 267 21.18 22.74 7.95
N GLU A 268 21.56 22.31 9.15
CA GLU A 268 20.98 22.85 10.40
C GLU A 268 21.30 24.33 10.57
N ALA A 269 22.54 24.75 10.28
CA ALA A 269 22.92 26.16 10.33
C ALA A 269 22.14 27.01 9.33
N LEU A 270 21.89 26.48 8.11
CA LEU A 270 21.06 27.15 7.12
C LEU A 270 19.60 27.31 7.60
N ILE A 271 19.01 26.29 8.21
CA ILE A 271 17.65 26.34 8.73
C ILE A 271 17.58 27.33 9.92
N ASN A 272 18.55 27.27 10.85
CA ASN A 272 18.63 28.20 11.98
C ASN A 272 18.74 29.66 11.51
N ASN A 273 19.58 29.92 10.52
CA ASN A 273 19.67 31.26 9.91
C ASN A 273 18.35 31.73 9.30
N HIS A 274 17.63 30.83 8.61
CA HIS A 274 16.29 31.13 8.05
C HIS A 274 15.26 31.46 9.14
N LEU A 275 15.37 30.85 10.32
CA LEU A 275 14.53 31.10 11.49
C LEU A 275 14.94 32.35 12.29
N GLY A 276 16.07 32.99 11.97
CA GLY A 276 16.64 34.08 12.76
C GLY A 276 17.12 33.62 14.14
N VAL A 277 17.52 32.34 14.27
CA VAL A 277 18.08 31.75 15.48
C VAL A 277 19.58 31.58 15.30
N ASP A 278 20.32 31.59 16.42
CA ASP A 278 21.77 31.37 16.42
C ASP A 278 22.12 30.05 15.67
N THR A 279 23.06 30.13 14.72
CA THR A 279 23.45 29.02 13.86
C THR A 279 24.03 27.83 14.61
N ASP A 280 24.67 28.07 15.76
CA ASP A 280 25.28 27.02 16.59
C ASP A 280 24.30 26.37 17.56
N LYS A 281 23.04 26.88 17.61
CA LYS A 281 22.03 26.34 18.48
C LYS A 281 21.42 25.04 17.88
N LYS A 282 21.32 24.04 18.74
CA LYS A 282 20.65 22.78 18.34
C LYS A 282 19.22 23.03 17.91
N MET A 283 18.85 22.51 16.75
CA MET A 283 17.53 22.65 16.15
C MET A 283 16.44 21.93 16.98
N ASN A 284 15.29 22.58 17.13
CA ASN A 284 14.09 21.98 17.72
C ASN A 284 13.35 21.18 16.64
N TYR A 285 13.73 19.91 16.44
CA TYR A 285 13.00 19.02 15.56
C TYR A 285 11.80 18.39 16.26
N VAL A 286 10.72 18.27 15.50
CA VAL A 286 9.53 17.49 15.83
C VAL A 286 9.43 16.36 14.80
N SER A 287 9.29 15.13 15.23
CA SER A 287 9.16 13.98 14.34
C SER A 287 7.68 13.69 14.01
N VAL A 288 7.43 12.83 13.02
CA VAL A 288 6.08 12.31 12.72
C VAL A 288 5.47 11.63 13.94
N ASN A 289 6.25 10.84 14.67
CA ASN A 289 5.80 10.16 15.90
C ASN A 289 5.47 11.16 17.03
N ASP A 290 6.20 12.27 17.14
CA ASP A 290 5.87 13.33 18.10
C ASP A 290 4.54 13.98 17.74
N MET A 291 4.29 14.24 16.44
CA MET A 291 3.03 14.79 15.97
C MET A 291 1.85 13.83 16.17
N ALA A 292 2.06 12.53 16.04
CA ALA A 292 1.03 11.53 16.35
C ALA A 292 0.61 11.56 17.83
N LYS A 293 1.56 11.81 18.75
CA LYS A 293 1.31 11.94 20.19
C LYS A 293 0.82 13.33 20.60
N PHE A 294 1.03 14.34 19.78
CA PHE A 294 0.61 15.70 20.04
C PHE A 294 -0.91 15.81 19.96
N LYS A 295 -1.53 16.13 21.11
CA LYS A 295 -2.95 16.40 21.20
C LYS A 295 -3.20 17.89 20.87
N GLN A 296 -3.60 18.15 19.64
CA GLN A 296 -4.00 19.50 19.26
C GLN A 296 -5.18 19.95 20.15
N LYS A 297 -5.09 21.13 20.74
CA LYS A 297 -6.19 21.72 21.50
C LYS A 297 -7.29 22.20 20.55
N THR A 298 -7.90 21.28 19.84
CA THR A 298 -9.18 21.57 19.16
C THR A 298 -10.30 21.60 20.19
N PRO A 299 -11.32 22.44 20.03
CA PRO A 299 -12.52 22.33 20.84
C PRO A 299 -12.98 20.87 20.79
N LYS A 300 -13.18 20.25 21.97
CA LYS A 300 -13.67 18.87 22.02
C LYS A 300 -14.93 18.79 21.19
N ASP A 301 -14.90 18.00 20.13
CA ASP A 301 -16.12 17.67 19.42
C ASP A 301 -17.09 17.03 20.40
N ARG A 302 -18.20 17.74 20.66
CA ARG A 302 -19.29 17.30 21.54
C ARG A 302 -20.42 16.66 20.76
N SER A 303 -20.32 16.62 19.42
CA SER A 303 -21.37 16.04 18.58
C SER A 303 -21.47 14.52 18.74
N GLY A 304 -20.36 13.87 19.07
CA GLY A 304 -20.24 12.42 19.12
C GLY A 304 -20.29 11.76 17.74
N ASN A 305 -20.19 12.55 16.66
CA ASN A 305 -20.16 12.03 15.29
C ASN A 305 -18.82 11.37 15.00
N LEU A 306 -18.87 10.17 14.41
CA LEU A 306 -17.71 9.46 13.90
C LEU A 306 -17.73 9.42 12.38
N LEU A 307 -16.56 9.55 11.77
CA LEU A 307 -16.32 9.25 10.36
C LEU A 307 -15.34 8.08 10.29
N ALA A 308 -15.78 6.97 9.69
CA ALA A 308 -14.94 5.77 9.57
C ALA A 308 -14.05 5.84 8.33
N VAL A 309 -12.77 5.54 8.48
CA VAL A 309 -11.85 5.29 7.37
C VAL A 309 -11.48 3.81 7.38
N TYR A 310 -11.95 3.06 6.39
CA TYR A 310 -11.62 1.65 6.25
C TYR A 310 -10.51 1.45 5.25
N TYR A 311 -9.34 0.98 5.70
CA TYR A 311 -8.19 0.69 4.86
C TYR A 311 -8.27 -0.72 4.30
N ALA A 312 -8.60 -0.85 3.03
CA ALA A 312 -8.63 -2.08 2.25
C ALA A 312 -7.35 -2.18 1.42
N SER A 313 -6.26 -2.66 2.07
CA SER A 313 -4.92 -2.73 1.47
C SER A 313 -4.48 -4.17 1.24
N GLY A 314 -3.88 -4.44 0.08
CA GLY A 314 -3.34 -5.73 -0.30
C GLY A 314 -4.24 -6.56 -1.21
N GLU A 315 -3.87 -7.83 -1.40
CA GLU A 315 -4.59 -8.77 -2.27
C GLU A 315 -5.90 -9.23 -1.62
N ILE A 316 -6.97 -9.30 -2.42
CA ILE A 316 -8.28 -9.79 -1.96
C ILE A 316 -8.28 -11.31 -1.95
N VAL A 317 -8.54 -11.90 -0.78
CA VAL A 317 -8.58 -13.36 -0.57
C VAL A 317 -9.85 -13.76 0.17
N ASP A 318 -10.29 -15.01 -0.01
CA ASP A 318 -11.46 -15.53 0.72
C ASP A 318 -11.12 -15.76 2.20
N GLU A 319 -9.96 -16.37 2.44
CA GLU A 319 -9.44 -16.71 3.77
C GLU A 319 -7.95 -16.34 3.87
N ALA A 320 -7.49 -16.05 5.08
CA ALA A 320 -6.09 -15.76 5.32
C ALA A 320 -5.21 -16.96 4.96
N PRO A 321 -4.11 -16.77 4.19
CA PRO A 321 -3.17 -17.85 3.90
C PRO A 321 -2.58 -18.43 5.19
N THR A 322 -2.58 -19.75 5.32
CA THR A 322 -2.16 -20.46 6.55
C THR A 322 -0.69 -20.21 6.93
N TYR A 323 0.12 -19.74 5.99
CA TYR A 323 1.57 -19.52 6.17
C TYR A 323 1.98 -18.04 6.06
N SER A 324 1.03 -17.11 6.01
CA SER A 324 1.36 -15.68 5.99
C SER A 324 1.67 -15.19 7.39
N MET A 325 2.86 -14.63 7.58
CA MET A 325 3.25 -13.97 8.83
C MET A 325 2.68 -12.55 8.96
N GLN A 326 2.11 -11.99 7.89
CA GLN A 326 1.54 -10.64 7.84
C GLN A 326 0.11 -10.72 7.27
N ALA A 327 -0.85 -10.96 8.15
CA ALA A 327 -2.28 -10.89 7.78
C ALA A 327 -2.70 -9.48 7.31
N SER A 328 -1.87 -8.46 7.58
CA SER A 328 -2.06 -7.08 7.15
C SER A 328 -1.91 -6.85 5.63
N ASP A 329 -1.31 -7.81 4.92
CA ASP A 329 -1.05 -7.67 3.47
C ASP A 329 -2.20 -8.25 2.62
N TYR A 330 -3.32 -8.63 3.25
CA TYR A 330 -4.47 -9.22 2.58
C TYR A 330 -5.78 -8.57 3.02
N ILE A 331 -6.67 -8.39 2.04
CA ILE A 331 -8.08 -8.07 2.27
C ILE A 331 -8.83 -9.39 2.38
N ILE A 332 -9.13 -9.81 3.61
CA ILE A 332 -9.84 -11.07 3.86
C ILE A 332 -11.34 -10.81 3.73
N GLY A 333 -11.97 -11.37 2.70
CA GLY A 333 -13.35 -11.05 2.31
C GLY A 333 -14.36 -11.20 3.43
N ASN A 334 -14.40 -12.35 4.10
CA ASN A 334 -15.34 -12.62 5.19
C ASN A 334 -15.13 -11.71 6.43
N LYS A 335 -13.88 -11.30 6.71
CA LYS A 335 -13.56 -10.37 7.80
C LYS A 335 -14.05 -8.96 7.46
N MET A 336 -13.71 -8.47 6.27
CA MET A 336 -14.12 -7.14 5.80
C MET A 336 -15.65 -6.99 5.78
N VAL A 337 -16.38 -7.99 5.25
CA VAL A 337 -17.85 -8.00 5.24
C VAL A 337 -18.42 -7.86 6.66
N LYS A 338 -17.87 -8.58 7.64
CA LYS A 338 -18.31 -8.49 9.05
C LYS A 338 -18.02 -7.12 9.66
N GLU A 339 -16.87 -6.53 9.35
CA GLU A 339 -16.49 -5.20 9.85
C GLU A 339 -17.34 -4.10 9.22
N LEU A 340 -17.58 -4.14 7.90
CA LEU A 340 -18.50 -3.23 7.22
C LEU A 340 -19.92 -3.31 7.79
N LYS A 341 -20.38 -4.51 8.16
CA LYS A 341 -21.68 -4.69 8.81
C LYS A 341 -21.75 -4.02 10.19
N LYS A 342 -20.70 -4.11 11.01
CA LYS A 342 -20.61 -3.38 12.29
C LYS A 342 -20.66 -1.87 12.09
N ILE A 343 -19.90 -1.36 11.10
CA ILE A 343 -19.89 0.05 10.72
C ILE A 343 -21.28 0.50 10.27
N GLU A 344 -22.01 -0.33 9.50
CA GLU A 344 -23.37 -0.07 9.06
C GLU A 344 -24.34 0.09 10.25
N GLU A 345 -24.20 -0.73 11.29
CA GLU A 345 -25.08 -0.77 12.47
C GLU A 345 -24.76 0.31 13.51
N ASP A 346 -23.52 0.83 13.56
CA ASP A 346 -23.12 1.87 14.52
C ASP A 346 -23.74 3.23 14.17
N LYS A 347 -24.63 3.74 15.03
CA LYS A 347 -25.34 5.01 14.85
C LYS A 347 -24.45 6.25 14.97
N HIS A 348 -23.30 6.12 15.63
CA HIS A 348 -22.34 7.24 15.78
C HIS A 348 -21.55 7.47 14.47
N ILE A 349 -21.32 6.44 13.69
CA ILE A 349 -20.64 6.56 12.39
C ILE A 349 -21.62 7.16 11.38
N LYS A 350 -21.30 8.35 10.86
CA LYS A 350 -22.16 9.11 9.95
C LYS A 350 -21.82 8.93 8.48
N ALA A 351 -20.55 8.71 8.17
CA ALA A 351 -20.06 8.45 6.82
C ALA A 351 -18.87 7.49 6.85
N VAL A 352 -18.55 6.91 5.70
CA VAL A 352 -17.45 5.96 5.54
C VAL A 352 -16.59 6.36 4.35
N VAL A 353 -15.28 6.46 4.57
CA VAL A 353 -14.29 6.48 3.51
C VAL A 353 -13.70 5.07 3.38
N LEU A 354 -13.85 4.48 2.22
CA LEU A 354 -13.19 3.22 1.87
C LEU A 354 -11.89 3.54 1.13
N ARG A 355 -10.76 3.47 1.84
CA ARG A 355 -9.42 3.62 1.25
C ARG A 355 -9.02 2.29 0.63
N VAL A 356 -8.95 2.23 -0.71
CA VAL A 356 -8.63 1.01 -1.45
C VAL A 356 -7.22 1.12 -2.03
N ASN A 357 -6.34 0.22 -1.61
CA ASN A 357 -4.99 0.05 -2.16
C ASN A 357 -4.77 -1.43 -2.49
N SER A 358 -5.37 -1.91 -3.59
CA SER A 358 -5.47 -3.32 -3.93
C SER A 358 -5.27 -3.59 -5.42
N PRO A 359 -4.41 -4.56 -5.78
CA PRO A 359 -4.30 -5.03 -7.16
C PRO A 359 -5.48 -5.93 -7.58
N GLY A 360 -6.40 -6.23 -6.67
CA GLY A 360 -7.48 -7.19 -6.85
C GLY A 360 -7.20 -8.51 -6.16
N GLY A 361 -7.79 -9.61 -6.67
CA GLY A 361 -7.64 -10.96 -6.13
C GLY A 361 -8.86 -11.83 -6.40
N SER A 362 -9.38 -12.53 -5.37
CA SER A 362 -10.54 -13.41 -5.48
C SER A 362 -11.78 -12.67 -6.01
N ALA A 363 -12.33 -13.15 -7.12
CA ALA A 363 -13.57 -12.63 -7.67
C ALA A 363 -14.76 -12.88 -6.73
N TYR A 364 -14.78 -14.02 -6.03
CA TYR A 364 -15.84 -14.35 -5.07
C TYR A 364 -15.81 -13.39 -3.87
N ALA A 365 -14.66 -13.21 -3.24
CA ALA A 365 -14.54 -12.28 -2.12
C ALA A 365 -14.87 -10.84 -2.53
N SER A 366 -14.46 -10.41 -3.73
CA SER A 366 -14.78 -9.10 -4.27
C SER A 366 -16.30 -8.88 -4.42
N GLU A 367 -17.06 -9.87 -4.87
CA GLU A 367 -18.53 -9.80 -4.96
C GLU A 367 -19.16 -9.70 -3.56
N GLN A 368 -18.66 -10.46 -2.57
CA GLN A 368 -19.19 -10.39 -1.20
C GLN A 368 -18.96 -9.01 -0.58
N ILE A 369 -17.77 -8.44 -0.78
CA ILE A 369 -17.42 -7.09 -0.30
C ILE A 369 -18.25 -6.05 -1.05
N TRP A 370 -18.38 -6.14 -2.38
CA TRP A 370 -19.21 -5.25 -3.19
C TRP A 370 -20.65 -5.18 -2.65
N LYS A 371 -21.21 -6.35 -2.32
CA LYS A 371 -22.57 -6.44 -1.75
C LYS A 371 -22.64 -5.73 -0.38
N ALA A 372 -21.63 -5.92 0.48
CA ALA A 372 -21.60 -5.25 1.78
C ALA A 372 -21.46 -3.73 1.65
N VAL A 373 -20.62 -3.23 0.73
CA VAL A 373 -20.50 -1.80 0.42
C VAL A 373 -21.82 -1.23 -0.10
N LYS A 374 -22.49 -1.96 -1.00
CA LYS A 374 -23.81 -1.58 -1.53
C LYS A 374 -24.90 -1.49 -0.45
N ASP A 375 -24.87 -2.38 0.55
CA ASP A 375 -25.82 -2.33 1.66
C ASP A 375 -25.51 -1.18 2.63
N LEU A 376 -24.22 -0.99 2.96
CA LEU A 376 -23.74 0.13 3.77
C LEU A 376 -24.15 1.48 3.17
N LYS A 377 -23.99 1.65 1.85
CA LYS A 377 -24.35 2.85 1.11
C LYS A 377 -25.83 3.24 1.24
N LYS A 378 -26.75 2.28 1.45
CA LYS A 378 -28.17 2.58 1.68
C LYS A 378 -28.44 3.33 2.98
N LYS A 379 -27.49 3.27 3.94
CA LYS A 379 -27.65 3.84 5.29
C LYS A 379 -26.74 5.01 5.55
N LYS A 380 -25.57 5.06 4.92
CA LYS A 380 -24.52 6.05 5.16
C LYS A 380 -23.81 6.39 3.87
N PRO A 381 -23.38 7.64 3.63
CA PRO A 381 -22.51 7.97 2.52
C PRO A 381 -21.23 7.12 2.53
N VAL A 382 -20.88 6.55 1.39
CA VAL A 382 -19.64 5.78 1.19
C VAL A 382 -18.84 6.42 0.09
N ILE A 383 -17.68 6.96 0.44
CA ILE A 383 -16.72 7.57 -0.48
C ILE A 383 -15.53 6.65 -0.64
N VAL A 384 -15.13 6.33 -1.86
CA VAL A 384 -13.88 5.59 -2.13
C VAL A 384 -12.75 6.58 -2.33
N SER A 385 -11.62 6.33 -1.66
CA SER A 385 -10.32 6.94 -1.96
C SER A 385 -9.40 5.84 -2.47
N MET A 386 -9.05 5.89 -3.75
CA MET A 386 -8.10 4.96 -4.34
C MET A 386 -6.67 5.38 -4.00
N GLY A 387 -5.85 4.45 -3.52
CA GLY A 387 -4.42 4.63 -3.26
C GLY A 387 -3.56 4.41 -4.50
N ASP A 388 -2.48 3.64 -4.34
CA ASP A 388 -1.56 3.31 -5.43
C ASP A 388 -2.25 2.45 -6.50
N TYR A 389 -3.05 1.49 -6.03
CA TYR A 389 -3.80 0.56 -6.85
C TYR A 389 -5.25 0.46 -6.38
N ALA A 390 -6.19 0.49 -7.28
CA ALA A 390 -7.56 0.05 -7.04
C ALA A 390 -8.07 -0.60 -8.32
N ALA A 391 -7.46 -1.74 -8.66
CA ALA A 391 -7.64 -2.37 -9.96
C ALA A 391 -8.29 -3.75 -9.82
N SER A 392 -8.98 -4.18 -10.86
CA SER A 392 -9.64 -5.49 -10.94
C SER A 392 -10.59 -5.71 -9.76
N GLY A 393 -10.32 -6.66 -8.84
CA GLY A 393 -11.10 -6.82 -7.61
C GLY A 393 -11.16 -5.55 -6.75
N GLY A 394 -10.08 -4.74 -6.74
CA GLY A 394 -10.06 -3.43 -6.08
C GLY A 394 -11.03 -2.42 -6.71
N TYR A 395 -11.13 -2.39 -8.03
CA TYR A 395 -12.16 -1.59 -8.72
C TYR A 395 -13.57 -2.17 -8.49
N TYR A 396 -13.69 -3.51 -8.46
CA TYR A 396 -14.94 -4.21 -8.20
C TYR A 396 -15.59 -3.72 -6.90
N ILE A 397 -14.85 -3.79 -5.79
CA ILE A 397 -15.36 -3.36 -4.47
C ILE A 397 -15.61 -1.85 -4.41
N SER A 398 -14.85 -1.05 -5.17
CA SER A 398 -14.99 0.40 -5.25
C SER A 398 -16.24 0.83 -6.01
N SER A 399 -16.65 0.05 -7.02
CA SER A 399 -17.72 0.41 -7.96
C SER A 399 -19.09 0.60 -7.29
N ALA A 400 -19.32 0.03 -6.10
CA ALA A 400 -20.57 0.15 -5.35
C ALA A 400 -20.74 1.50 -4.63
N ALA A 401 -19.69 2.29 -4.43
CA ALA A 401 -19.70 3.50 -3.63
C ALA A 401 -20.57 4.64 -4.21
N ASP A 402 -20.77 5.72 -3.44
CA ASP A 402 -21.47 6.92 -3.90
C ASP A 402 -20.60 7.80 -4.79
N THR A 403 -19.32 7.87 -4.46
CA THR A 403 -18.33 8.67 -5.19
C THR A 403 -16.96 8.00 -5.08
N ILE A 404 -16.23 8.01 -6.17
CA ILE A 404 -14.89 7.43 -6.28
C ILE A 404 -13.87 8.54 -6.56
N LEU A 405 -12.88 8.69 -5.69
CA LEU A 405 -11.74 9.56 -5.89
C LEU A 405 -10.47 8.74 -6.15
N ALA A 406 -9.63 9.22 -7.03
CA ALA A 406 -8.30 8.67 -7.30
C ALA A 406 -7.27 9.80 -7.43
N THR A 407 -6.00 9.53 -7.15
CA THR A 407 -4.94 10.46 -7.54
C THR A 407 -4.71 10.40 -9.05
N PRO A 408 -4.07 11.39 -9.69
CA PRO A 408 -3.82 11.34 -11.13
C PRO A 408 -3.09 10.07 -11.60
N THR A 409 -2.20 9.54 -10.77
CA THR A 409 -1.32 8.40 -11.09
C THR A 409 -1.75 7.08 -10.45
N THR A 410 -2.87 7.02 -9.75
CA THR A 410 -3.48 5.76 -9.27
C THR A 410 -3.68 4.79 -10.43
N LEU A 411 -3.32 3.52 -10.27
CA LEU A 411 -3.63 2.50 -11.26
C LEU A 411 -4.97 1.83 -10.94
N THR A 412 -5.92 1.91 -11.89
CA THR A 412 -7.29 1.44 -11.67
C THR A 412 -7.88 0.75 -12.92
N GLY A 413 -9.16 0.44 -12.91
CA GLY A 413 -9.80 -0.31 -13.98
C GLY A 413 -9.45 -1.79 -13.92
N SER A 414 -8.76 -2.31 -14.95
CA SER A 414 -8.47 -3.74 -15.10
C SER A 414 -9.72 -4.63 -14.96
N ILE A 415 -10.88 -4.11 -15.45
CA ILE A 415 -12.18 -4.80 -15.39
C ILE A 415 -12.11 -6.01 -16.30
N GLY A 416 -11.83 -7.17 -15.72
CA GLY A 416 -11.62 -8.42 -16.44
C GLY A 416 -11.35 -9.57 -15.47
N ILE A 417 -11.66 -10.79 -15.91
CA ILE A 417 -11.52 -12.02 -15.12
C ILE A 417 -10.59 -12.98 -15.84
N PHE A 418 -9.81 -13.73 -15.09
CA PHE A 418 -9.05 -14.86 -15.60
C PHE A 418 -9.00 -16.01 -14.61
N GLY A 419 -8.71 -17.20 -15.11
CA GLY A 419 -8.35 -18.38 -14.35
C GLY A 419 -7.13 -19.03 -14.96
N MET A 420 -6.30 -19.67 -14.14
CA MET A 420 -5.14 -20.44 -14.60
C MET A 420 -5.12 -21.81 -13.92
N TYR A 421 -4.75 -22.83 -14.69
CA TYR A 421 -4.56 -24.18 -14.20
C TYR A 421 -3.23 -24.76 -14.70
N PRO A 422 -2.33 -25.23 -13.82
CA PRO A 422 -1.06 -25.83 -14.24
C PRO A 422 -1.29 -27.30 -14.68
N ASN A 423 -0.95 -27.60 -15.90
CA ASN A 423 -0.78 -28.98 -16.37
C ASN A 423 0.61 -29.48 -15.95
N THR A 424 0.64 -30.37 -14.97
CA THR A 424 1.89 -30.92 -14.39
C THR A 424 2.17 -32.35 -14.85
N LYS A 425 1.52 -32.83 -15.93
CA LYS A 425 1.65 -34.20 -16.42
C LYS A 425 3.09 -34.56 -16.76
N GLU A 426 3.76 -33.69 -17.50
CA GLU A 426 5.11 -33.98 -17.97
C GLU A 426 6.15 -33.95 -16.83
N ILE A 427 6.08 -32.98 -15.91
CA ILE A 427 6.99 -32.94 -14.76
C ILE A 427 6.79 -34.17 -13.85
N THR A 428 5.55 -34.58 -13.58
CA THR A 428 5.32 -35.79 -12.76
C THR A 428 5.90 -37.02 -13.41
N GLN A 429 5.75 -37.17 -14.74
CA GLN A 429 6.37 -38.27 -15.50
C GLN A 429 7.90 -38.22 -15.48
N LYS A 430 8.51 -37.04 -15.66
CA LYS A 430 9.98 -36.88 -15.60
C LYS A 430 10.57 -37.29 -14.25
N ILE A 431 9.86 -37.08 -13.15
CA ILE A 431 10.32 -37.47 -11.81
C ILE A 431 9.83 -38.88 -11.39
N GLY A 432 9.25 -39.67 -12.32
CA GLY A 432 8.82 -41.03 -12.08
C GLY A 432 7.51 -41.19 -11.30
N ILE A 433 6.69 -40.15 -11.17
CA ILE A 433 5.38 -40.21 -10.51
C ILE A 433 4.31 -40.48 -11.57
N HIS A 434 3.52 -41.53 -11.37
CA HIS A 434 2.39 -41.90 -12.21
C HIS A 434 1.10 -41.85 -11.38
N ILE A 435 0.05 -41.25 -11.94
CA ILE A 435 -1.24 -41.07 -11.27
C ILE A 435 -2.29 -41.88 -12.03
N GLY A 436 -2.90 -42.84 -11.34
CA GLY A 436 -4.07 -43.58 -11.82
C GLY A 436 -5.36 -42.94 -11.29
N SER A 437 -6.42 -42.96 -12.09
CA SER A 437 -7.74 -42.43 -11.70
C SER A 437 -8.82 -43.48 -11.89
N VAL A 438 -9.66 -43.66 -10.87
CA VAL A 438 -10.90 -44.44 -10.95
C VAL A 438 -12.04 -43.47 -10.63
N LYS A 439 -13.03 -43.38 -11.49
CA LYS A 439 -14.09 -42.37 -11.44
C LYS A 439 -15.47 -42.98 -11.29
N THR A 440 -16.31 -42.35 -10.51
CA THR A 440 -17.75 -42.63 -10.49
C THR A 440 -18.52 -41.78 -11.51
N ASN A 441 -18.04 -40.54 -11.73
CA ASN A 441 -18.64 -39.54 -12.59
C ASN A 441 -17.57 -38.88 -13.46
N GLN A 442 -17.96 -38.28 -14.57
CA GLN A 442 -17.06 -37.74 -15.59
C GLN A 442 -16.00 -36.78 -15.04
N PHE A 443 -16.39 -35.84 -14.16
CA PHE A 443 -15.52 -34.78 -13.63
C PHE A 443 -15.05 -35.01 -12.19
N SER A 444 -15.16 -36.24 -11.65
CA SER A 444 -14.82 -36.48 -10.25
C SER A 444 -13.31 -36.41 -9.95
N ASP A 445 -12.47 -36.39 -10.97
CA ASP A 445 -11.03 -36.13 -10.88
C ASP A 445 -10.62 -34.73 -11.40
N PHE A 446 -11.58 -33.79 -11.46
CA PHE A 446 -11.28 -32.38 -11.77
C PHE A 446 -10.27 -31.82 -10.76
N GLY A 447 -9.23 -31.16 -11.26
CA GLY A 447 -8.20 -30.55 -10.41
C GLY A 447 -7.15 -31.50 -9.83
N VAL A 448 -7.12 -32.78 -10.24
CA VAL A 448 -6.10 -33.73 -9.82
C VAL A 448 -4.71 -33.31 -10.36
N ILE A 449 -3.71 -33.29 -9.46
CA ILE A 449 -2.31 -33.03 -9.82
C ILE A 449 -1.82 -34.14 -10.76
N GLY A 450 -1.02 -33.80 -11.78
CA GLY A 450 -0.41 -34.75 -12.72
C GLY A 450 -1.17 -34.92 -14.03
N ARG A 451 -2.20 -34.12 -14.26
CA ARG A 451 -2.84 -33.95 -15.57
C ARG A 451 -3.30 -32.51 -15.79
N GLY A 452 -3.43 -32.12 -17.04
CA GLY A 452 -4.14 -30.91 -17.42
C GLY A 452 -5.66 -31.13 -17.45
N LEU A 453 -6.41 -30.04 -17.58
CA LEU A 453 -7.83 -30.08 -17.87
C LEU A 453 -8.05 -30.57 -19.30
N ASP A 454 -9.01 -31.48 -19.49
CA ASP A 454 -9.43 -31.91 -20.82
C ASP A 454 -10.27 -30.81 -21.54
N LYS A 455 -10.67 -31.07 -22.80
CA LYS A 455 -11.41 -30.08 -23.60
C LYS A 455 -12.76 -29.68 -23.00
N GLU A 456 -13.47 -30.62 -22.36
CA GLU A 456 -14.77 -30.33 -21.75
C GLU A 456 -14.60 -29.55 -20.45
N GLU A 457 -13.64 -29.94 -19.63
CA GLU A 457 -13.26 -29.19 -18.41
C GLU A 457 -12.80 -27.78 -18.76
N GLN A 458 -11.98 -27.61 -19.82
CA GLN A 458 -11.57 -26.28 -20.31
C GLN A 458 -12.77 -25.44 -20.77
N ALA A 459 -13.74 -26.04 -21.48
CA ALA A 459 -14.95 -25.35 -21.90
C ALA A 459 -15.80 -24.89 -20.70
N LEU A 460 -15.92 -25.72 -19.67
CA LEU A 460 -16.61 -25.37 -18.42
C LEU A 460 -15.92 -24.23 -17.67
N MET A 461 -14.57 -24.26 -17.59
CA MET A 461 -13.78 -23.19 -16.99
C MET A 461 -13.93 -21.88 -17.76
N GLN A 462 -13.83 -21.89 -19.10
CA GLN A 462 -14.03 -20.69 -19.91
C GLN A 462 -15.45 -20.12 -19.73
N ALA A 463 -16.47 -20.97 -19.73
CA ALA A 463 -17.84 -20.54 -19.49
C ALA A 463 -18.03 -19.92 -18.09
N HIS A 464 -17.30 -20.44 -17.08
CA HIS A 464 -17.31 -19.87 -15.74
C HIS A 464 -16.64 -18.50 -15.69
N VAL A 465 -15.48 -18.34 -16.35
CA VAL A 465 -14.77 -17.06 -16.50
C VAL A 465 -15.65 -16.02 -17.22
N ASN A 466 -16.34 -16.41 -18.30
CA ASN A 466 -17.24 -15.53 -19.03
C ASN A 466 -18.39 -15.02 -18.14
N ARG A 467 -19.05 -15.91 -17.39
CA ARG A 467 -20.10 -15.49 -16.43
C ARG A 467 -19.57 -14.55 -15.35
N GLY A 468 -18.35 -14.78 -14.85
CA GLY A 468 -17.69 -13.88 -13.90
C GLY A 468 -17.46 -12.49 -14.48
N TYR A 469 -17.04 -12.42 -15.73
CA TYR A 469 -16.84 -11.16 -16.45
C TYR A 469 -18.16 -10.40 -16.66
N ASP A 470 -19.22 -11.09 -17.13
CA ASP A 470 -20.53 -10.49 -17.32
C ASP A 470 -21.08 -9.92 -16.01
N LEU A 471 -20.90 -10.64 -14.91
CA LEU A 471 -21.28 -10.17 -13.58
C LEU A 471 -20.49 -8.91 -13.20
N PHE A 472 -19.17 -8.89 -13.42
CA PHE A 472 -18.34 -7.73 -13.12
C PHE A 472 -18.77 -6.50 -13.92
N LEU A 473 -19.02 -6.65 -15.23
CA LEU A 473 -19.58 -5.58 -16.07
C LEU A 473 -20.90 -5.04 -15.52
N ALA A 474 -21.81 -5.93 -15.12
CA ALA A 474 -23.10 -5.54 -14.56
C ALA A 474 -22.95 -4.77 -13.24
N ARG A 475 -22.03 -5.17 -12.36
CA ARG A 475 -21.73 -4.47 -11.10
C ARG A 475 -21.15 -3.07 -11.33
N CYS A 476 -20.22 -2.95 -12.26
CA CYS A 476 -19.66 -1.65 -12.65
C CYS A 476 -20.74 -0.76 -13.28
N ALA A 477 -21.53 -1.29 -14.19
CA ALA A 477 -22.62 -0.56 -14.83
C ALA A 477 -23.65 -0.04 -13.82
N GLU A 478 -24.04 -0.85 -12.84
CA GLU A 478 -24.93 -0.45 -11.75
C GLU A 478 -24.31 0.72 -10.94
N GLY A 479 -23.06 0.59 -10.52
CA GLY A 479 -22.38 1.61 -9.71
C GLY A 479 -22.15 2.90 -10.48
N ARG A 480 -21.78 2.81 -11.76
CA ARG A 480 -21.53 3.97 -12.64
C ARG A 480 -22.79 4.52 -13.33
N LYS A 481 -23.98 3.94 -13.02
CA LYS A 481 -25.29 4.35 -13.58
C LYS A 481 -25.29 4.36 -15.11
N THR A 482 -24.73 3.34 -15.72
CA THR A 482 -24.61 3.16 -17.16
C THR A 482 -24.96 1.73 -17.58
N THR A 483 -24.71 1.33 -18.81
CA THR A 483 -24.98 -0.02 -19.29
C THR A 483 -23.73 -0.90 -19.27
N PRO A 484 -23.87 -2.25 -19.16
CA PRO A 484 -22.74 -3.17 -19.29
C PRO A 484 -21.94 -2.99 -20.59
N ASN A 485 -22.62 -2.65 -21.71
CA ASN A 485 -21.98 -2.40 -22.99
C ASN A 485 -21.08 -1.16 -22.98
N GLU A 486 -21.47 -0.09 -22.28
CA GLU A 486 -20.61 1.09 -22.15
C GLU A 486 -19.40 0.80 -21.27
N ILE A 487 -19.58 0.04 -20.19
CA ILE A 487 -18.45 -0.42 -19.36
C ILE A 487 -17.51 -1.32 -20.19
N HIS A 488 -18.05 -2.21 -21.02
CA HIS A 488 -17.24 -3.10 -21.85
C HIS A 488 -16.25 -2.34 -22.75
N LYS A 489 -16.63 -1.18 -23.30
CA LYS A 489 -15.77 -0.35 -24.16
C LYS A 489 -14.48 0.12 -23.47
N VAL A 490 -14.50 0.27 -22.16
CA VAL A 490 -13.38 0.74 -21.32
C VAL A 490 -12.81 -0.34 -20.40
N ALA A 491 -13.37 -1.56 -20.49
CA ALA A 491 -13.02 -2.73 -19.70
C ALA A 491 -11.97 -3.61 -20.40
N GLU A 492 -12.32 -4.84 -20.73
CA GLU A 492 -11.45 -5.85 -21.36
C GLU A 492 -10.11 -6.09 -20.64
N GLY A 493 -10.10 -5.85 -19.33
CA GLY A 493 -8.91 -5.98 -18.50
C GLY A 493 -7.93 -4.79 -18.59
N ARG A 494 -8.28 -3.72 -19.32
CA ARG A 494 -7.41 -2.57 -19.50
C ARG A 494 -7.22 -1.79 -18.20
N VAL A 495 -5.97 -1.45 -17.91
CA VAL A 495 -5.56 -0.62 -16.77
C VAL A 495 -5.53 0.84 -17.21
N TRP A 496 -5.93 1.72 -16.34
CA TRP A 496 -5.98 3.16 -16.53
C TRP A 496 -5.30 3.88 -15.38
N THR A 497 -4.71 5.05 -15.62
CA THR A 497 -4.36 5.96 -14.53
C THR A 497 -5.64 6.63 -13.98
N GLY A 498 -5.58 7.20 -12.77
CA GLY A 498 -6.72 7.91 -12.20
C GLY A 498 -7.18 9.09 -13.06
N GLU A 499 -6.24 9.82 -13.69
CA GLU A 499 -6.54 10.89 -14.63
C GLU A 499 -7.33 10.36 -15.84
N MET A 500 -6.85 9.31 -16.51
CA MET A 500 -7.54 8.68 -17.64
C MET A 500 -8.88 8.08 -17.22
N ALA A 501 -8.95 7.43 -16.05
CA ALA A 501 -10.16 6.82 -15.52
C ALA A 501 -11.27 7.84 -15.23
N LYS A 502 -10.90 9.08 -14.85
CA LYS A 502 -11.85 10.19 -14.70
C LYS A 502 -12.46 10.60 -16.04
N GLU A 503 -11.65 10.69 -17.09
CA GLU A 503 -12.13 11.02 -18.45
C GLU A 503 -13.11 9.96 -18.98
N LEU A 504 -12.91 8.68 -18.55
CA LEU A 504 -13.74 7.54 -18.92
C LEU A 504 -14.95 7.31 -17.97
N ASN A 505 -15.21 8.21 -17.01
CA ASN A 505 -16.25 8.07 -16.00
C ASN A 505 -16.13 6.80 -15.12
N LEU A 506 -14.94 6.22 -15.00
CA LEU A 506 -14.65 5.15 -14.05
C LEU A 506 -14.34 5.71 -12.64
N VAL A 507 -13.89 6.96 -12.58
CA VAL A 507 -13.60 7.75 -11.37
C VAL A 507 -14.38 9.07 -11.46
N ASP A 508 -14.90 9.56 -10.35
CA ASP A 508 -15.71 10.78 -10.32
C ASP A 508 -14.84 12.04 -10.23
N ASN A 509 -13.85 12.05 -9.33
CA ASN A 509 -12.97 13.19 -9.11
C ASN A 509 -11.53 12.75 -8.85
N LEU A 510 -10.59 13.66 -9.15
CA LEU A 510 -9.22 13.52 -8.68
C LEU A 510 -9.10 14.04 -7.25
N GLY A 511 -8.41 13.28 -6.40
CA GLY A 511 -8.20 13.63 -5.00
C GLY A 511 -7.67 12.45 -4.20
N GLY A 512 -6.96 12.74 -3.11
CA GLY A 512 -6.44 11.75 -2.17
C GLY A 512 -7.38 11.48 -0.99
N LEU A 513 -6.83 10.86 0.05
CA LEU A 513 -7.57 10.47 1.26
C LEU A 513 -8.23 11.67 1.96
N GLU A 514 -7.51 12.80 2.08
CA GLU A 514 -8.05 13.99 2.74
C GLU A 514 -9.27 14.56 2.02
N ALA A 515 -9.22 14.64 0.69
CA ALA A 515 -10.35 15.09 -0.11
C ALA A 515 -11.57 14.16 0.03
N ALA A 516 -11.33 12.84 0.14
CA ALA A 516 -12.38 11.86 0.36
C ALA A 516 -13.03 12.02 1.75
N ILE A 517 -12.23 12.29 2.78
CA ILE A 517 -12.73 12.55 4.16
C ILE A 517 -13.60 13.81 4.17
N GLN A 518 -13.14 14.90 3.56
CA GLN A 518 -13.92 16.13 3.47
C GLN A 518 -15.25 15.91 2.74
N LEU A 519 -15.21 15.25 1.59
CA LEU A 519 -16.42 14.93 0.81
C LEU A 519 -17.38 14.02 1.59
N ALA A 520 -16.86 13.07 2.37
CA ALA A 520 -17.68 12.18 3.21
C ALA A 520 -18.40 12.96 4.32
N ALA A 521 -17.72 13.94 4.95
CA ALA A 521 -18.30 14.81 5.95
C ALA A 521 -19.38 15.72 5.34
N GLU A 522 -19.12 16.33 4.17
CA GLU A 522 -20.08 17.14 3.42
C GLU A 522 -21.34 16.33 3.07
N LYS A 523 -21.19 15.10 2.54
CA LYS A 523 -22.34 14.25 2.19
C LYS A 523 -23.13 13.76 3.40
N ALA A 524 -22.51 13.69 4.56
CA ALA A 524 -23.16 13.36 5.83
C ALA A 524 -23.71 14.59 6.55
N GLU A 525 -23.50 15.80 6.01
CA GLU A 525 -23.92 17.08 6.60
C GLU A 525 -23.39 17.26 8.03
N ILE A 526 -22.10 16.93 8.26
CA ILE A 526 -21.43 17.06 9.56
C ILE A 526 -20.22 17.99 9.47
N ASP A 527 -20.19 19.03 10.32
CA ASP A 527 -19.07 19.98 10.40
C ASP A 527 -17.99 19.53 11.42
N ALA A 528 -18.38 18.74 12.42
CA ALA A 528 -17.50 18.26 13.47
C ALA A 528 -17.61 16.73 13.60
N TYR A 529 -16.47 16.06 13.64
CA TYR A 529 -16.39 14.59 13.73
C TYR A 529 -15.03 14.14 14.27
N THR A 530 -15.01 12.92 14.77
CA THR A 530 -13.76 12.21 15.09
C THR A 530 -13.51 11.11 14.04
N LEU A 531 -12.28 11.01 13.53
CA LEU A 531 -11.88 9.94 12.62
C LEU A 531 -11.70 8.62 13.39
N MET A 532 -12.22 7.56 12.84
CA MET A 532 -12.05 6.19 13.34
C MET A 532 -11.55 5.29 12.22
N SER A 533 -10.34 4.76 12.39
CA SER A 533 -9.68 3.95 11.36
C SER A 533 -9.94 2.45 11.54
N TYR A 534 -10.29 1.75 10.46
CA TYR A 534 -10.51 0.31 10.38
C TYR A 534 -9.52 -0.34 9.39
N PRO A 535 -9.15 -1.62 9.57
CA PRO A 535 -9.36 -2.43 10.78
C PRO A 535 -8.75 -1.76 12.03
N GLU A 536 -9.31 -2.03 13.22
CA GLU A 536 -8.71 -1.54 14.46
C GLU A 536 -7.28 -2.05 14.62
N LYS A 537 -6.36 -1.19 15.12
CA LYS A 537 -4.99 -1.61 15.44
C LYS A 537 -5.03 -2.66 16.54
N GLU A 538 -4.44 -3.84 16.29
CA GLU A 538 -4.35 -4.87 17.34
C GLU A 538 -3.33 -4.43 18.40
N SER A 539 -3.72 -4.47 19.68
CA SER A 539 -2.77 -4.19 20.76
C SER A 539 -1.68 -5.26 20.82
N LEU A 540 -0.45 -4.87 21.21
CA LEU A 540 0.68 -5.80 21.39
C LEU A 540 0.30 -7.02 22.25
N LEU A 541 -0.51 -6.80 23.29
CA LEU A 541 -0.98 -7.87 24.18
C LEU A 541 -1.85 -8.89 23.43
N THR A 542 -2.72 -8.43 22.55
CA THR A 542 -3.58 -9.28 21.71
C THR A 542 -2.76 -10.07 20.70
N THR A 543 -1.74 -9.45 20.11
CA THR A 543 -0.82 -10.10 19.16
C THR A 543 0.04 -11.15 19.86
N LEU A 544 0.57 -10.86 21.05
CA LEU A 544 1.35 -11.81 21.85
C LEU A 544 0.50 -12.99 22.35
N LEU A 545 -0.73 -12.75 22.80
CA LEU A 545 -1.65 -13.81 23.24
C LEU A 545 -2.10 -14.71 22.08
N LYS A 546 -2.28 -14.15 20.87
CA LYS A 546 -2.59 -14.93 19.66
C LYS A 546 -1.38 -15.72 19.15
N SER A 547 -0.15 -15.23 19.38
CA SER A 547 1.10 -15.86 18.92
C SER A 547 1.63 -16.95 19.87
N SER A 548 0.96 -17.24 20.98
CA SER A 548 1.38 -18.28 21.95
C SER A 548 1.45 -19.70 21.37
N ASN A 549 1.02 -19.93 20.13
CA ASN A 549 1.28 -21.15 19.37
C ASN A 549 2.52 -21.02 18.46
N SER A 550 3.70 -21.30 19.00
CA SER A 550 4.92 -21.80 18.32
C SER A 550 5.51 -21.03 17.10
N SER A 551 4.94 -19.93 16.63
CA SER A 551 5.38 -19.26 15.40
C SER A 551 6.43 -18.16 15.59
N VAL A 552 6.50 -17.53 16.77
CA VAL A 552 7.46 -16.42 17.03
C VAL A 552 8.92 -16.93 17.04
N ILE A 553 9.16 -18.11 17.59
CA ILE A 553 10.51 -18.71 17.62
C ILE A 553 10.96 -19.13 16.21
N LYS A 554 10.04 -19.53 15.33
CA LYS A 554 10.33 -19.85 13.92
C LYS A 554 10.60 -18.61 13.07
N ALA A 555 10.04 -17.46 13.41
CA ALA A 555 10.25 -16.19 12.72
C ALA A 555 11.66 -15.63 12.94
N ILE A 556 12.23 -15.83 14.13
CA ILE A 556 13.58 -15.37 14.47
C ILE A 556 14.67 -16.19 13.73
N ILE A 557 14.38 -17.44 13.33
CA ILE A 557 15.37 -18.36 12.75
C ILE A 557 15.44 -18.28 11.20
N LYS A 558 14.47 -17.66 10.52
CA LYS A 558 14.41 -17.59 9.03
C LYS A 558 14.58 -16.17 8.47
N GLN A 559 15.71 -15.53 8.75
CA GLN A 559 16.17 -14.38 7.96
C GLN A 559 17.23 -14.86 6.97
N GLU A 560 16.81 -15.25 5.76
CA GLU A 560 17.70 -15.37 4.61
C GLU A 560 17.22 -14.43 3.49
N PRO A 561 18.09 -13.53 2.98
CA PRO A 561 17.71 -12.46 2.02
C PRO A 561 17.39 -12.94 0.60
N LEU A 562 17.63 -14.21 0.26
CA LEU A 562 17.61 -14.74 -1.11
C LEU A 562 16.22 -15.14 -1.64
N PHE A 563 15.16 -15.12 -0.80
CA PHE A 563 13.82 -15.61 -1.21
C PHE A 563 12.80 -14.50 -1.55
N GLN A 564 13.18 -13.23 -1.50
CA GLN A 564 12.23 -12.13 -1.74
C GLN A 564 12.01 -11.77 -3.22
N ILE A 565 12.75 -12.33 -4.16
CA ILE A 565 12.72 -11.82 -5.54
C ILE A 565 11.62 -12.43 -6.41
N TYR A 566 11.20 -13.65 -6.21
CA TYR A 566 10.02 -14.25 -6.87
C TYR A 566 9.66 -15.55 -6.14
N ASN A 567 8.56 -15.57 -5.45
CA ASN A 567 8.15 -16.76 -4.72
C ASN A 567 7.17 -17.63 -5.56
N PRO A 568 7.66 -18.63 -6.32
CA PRO A 568 6.78 -19.55 -7.05
C PRO A 568 5.85 -20.35 -6.12
N ILE A 569 6.13 -20.37 -4.81
CA ILE A 569 5.28 -20.96 -3.77
C ILE A 569 3.96 -20.17 -3.62
N HIS A 570 3.93 -18.88 -3.91
CA HIS A 570 2.69 -18.10 -3.96
C HIS A 570 1.71 -18.67 -5.00
N LEU A 571 2.20 -19.00 -6.19
CA LEU A 571 1.38 -19.61 -7.24
C LEU A 571 0.81 -20.95 -6.81
N ILE A 572 1.64 -21.80 -6.16
CA ILE A 572 1.22 -23.12 -5.68
C ILE A 572 0.20 -23.02 -4.54
N ASN A 573 0.33 -22.04 -3.66
CA ASN A 573 -0.61 -21.82 -2.56
C ASN A 573 -1.96 -21.31 -3.05
N HIS A 574 -2.00 -20.45 -4.09
CA HIS A 574 -3.25 -20.03 -4.74
C HIS A 574 -4.00 -21.20 -5.40
N LEU A 575 -3.27 -22.17 -5.95
CA LEU A 575 -3.88 -23.37 -6.53
C LEU A 575 -4.49 -24.30 -5.48
N LYS A 576 -3.98 -24.28 -4.24
CA LYS A 576 -4.52 -25.08 -3.13
C LYS A 576 -5.76 -24.48 -2.47
N SER A 577 -5.98 -23.17 -2.60
CA SER A 577 -7.12 -22.47 -1.97
C SER A 577 -8.46 -22.67 -2.68
N GLY A 578 -8.51 -23.41 -3.78
CA GLY A 578 -9.74 -23.68 -4.53
C GLY A 578 -10.28 -22.50 -5.34
N ASN A 579 -9.63 -21.34 -5.28
CA ASN A 579 -10.06 -20.13 -5.99
C ASN A 579 -9.54 -20.10 -7.42
N LEU A 580 -10.31 -20.65 -8.32
CA LEU A 580 -9.97 -20.76 -9.74
C LEU A 580 -10.14 -19.46 -10.52
N LEU A 581 -10.93 -18.50 -9.99
CA LEU A 581 -11.16 -17.20 -10.64
C LEU A 581 -10.46 -16.07 -9.91
N GLN A 582 -9.65 -15.34 -10.66
CA GLN A 582 -8.88 -14.20 -10.19
C GLN A 582 -9.27 -12.91 -10.91
N ALA A 583 -9.53 -11.87 -10.13
CA ALA A 583 -9.63 -10.50 -10.56
C ALA A 583 -8.39 -9.76 -10.03
N ARG A 584 -7.25 -9.87 -10.73
CA ARG A 584 -5.95 -9.32 -10.30
C ARG A 584 -5.34 -8.40 -11.36
N LEU A 585 -4.62 -7.37 -10.90
CA LEU A 585 -3.85 -6.45 -11.73
C LEU A 585 -2.70 -7.19 -12.44
N PRO A 586 -2.46 -6.93 -13.75
CA PRO A 586 -1.41 -7.62 -14.51
C PRO A 586 0.02 -7.20 -14.20
N LEU A 587 0.25 -6.14 -13.43
CA LEU A 587 1.54 -5.48 -13.31
C LEU A 587 1.96 -5.27 -11.86
N GLU A 588 3.21 -5.60 -11.56
CA GLU A 588 3.96 -5.02 -10.45
C GLU A 588 4.87 -3.93 -11.04
N LEU A 589 4.48 -2.67 -10.89
CA LEU A 589 5.34 -1.54 -11.24
C LEU A 589 6.28 -1.29 -10.06
N ASN A 590 7.49 -1.83 -10.13
CA ASN A 590 8.57 -1.41 -9.26
C ASN A 590 9.13 -0.09 -9.79
N ILE A 591 8.69 0.99 -9.20
CA ILE A 591 9.25 2.33 -9.44
C ILE A 591 10.47 2.46 -8.53
N LYS A 592 11.66 2.37 -9.12
CA LYS A 592 12.93 2.64 -8.41
C LYS A 592 13.23 4.10 -8.40
#